data_5d208b1f646ef017f723e1e03e6e0b56
#
_entry.id   5d208b1f646ef017f723e1e03e6e0b56
#
_cell.length_a   1.000
_cell.length_b   1.000
_cell.length_c   1.000
_cell.angle_alpha   90.00
_cell.angle_beta   90.00
_cell.angle_gamma   90.00
#
_symmetry.space_group_name_H-M   'P 1'
#
loop_
_entity.id
_entity.type
_entity.pdbx_description
1 polymer ?
#
loop_
_entity_poly.entity_id
_entity_poly.type
_entity_poly.pdbx_seq_one_letter_code
_entity_poly.pdbx_strand_id
1 'polypeptide(L)'
;MSAVFYPAIIIKDDDAYTVVFPDIPGCYSDGETVNEAAVNAEAALSLHLEAAHEGGIAIADPSQVDGPAREVDEVARVLVRGERPGKIVRIQVTMDEGLLGRIDRVASNRSAFLAEASRAKLREMA
;
A
#
# COMPACT_ATOMS: atom_id res chain seq x y z
N MET A 1 -11.52 0.00 -1.74
CA MET A 1 -10.31 -0.08 -0.90
C MET A 1 -10.70 -0.09 0.57
N SER A 2 -10.04 -0.85 1.37
CA SER A 2 -10.32 -0.94 2.79
C SER A 2 -9.02 -0.87 3.58
N ALA A 3 -9.10 -0.29 4.78
CA ALA A 3 -7.95 -0.24 5.68
C ALA A 3 -7.68 -1.63 6.23
N VAL A 4 -6.40 -1.95 6.34
CA VAL A 4 -5.93 -3.17 6.97
C VAL A 4 -4.73 -2.80 7.84
N PHE A 5 -4.57 -3.48 8.97
CA PHE A 5 -3.50 -3.21 9.92
C PHE A 5 -2.61 -4.44 10.03
N TYR A 6 -1.35 -4.29 9.67
CA TYR A 6 -0.37 -5.36 9.77
C TYR A 6 0.60 -5.09 10.91
N PRO A 7 0.93 -6.11 11.71
CA PRO A 7 1.98 -5.95 12.72
C PRO A 7 3.32 -5.76 12.05
N ALA A 8 4.10 -4.83 12.57
CA ALA A 8 5.43 -4.52 12.10
C ALA A 8 6.39 -4.48 13.27
N ILE A 9 7.61 -4.92 13.06
CA ILE A 9 8.67 -4.93 14.04
C ILE A 9 9.69 -3.87 13.64
N ILE A 10 10.02 -2.98 14.58
CA ILE A 10 11.04 -1.96 14.37
C ILE A 10 12.32 -2.43 15.01
N ILE A 11 13.38 -2.50 14.20
CA ILE A 11 14.70 -2.98 14.57
C ILE A 11 15.68 -1.82 14.47
N LYS A 12 16.55 -1.68 15.46
CA LYS A 12 17.63 -0.71 15.38
C LYS A 12 18.78 -1.33 14.59
N ASP A 13 19.25 -0.63 13.56
CA ASP A 13 20.33 -1.05 12.70
C ASP A 13 21.30 0.11 12.54
N ASP A 14 22.46 0.04 13.21
CA ASP A 14 23.45 1.10 13.28
C ASP A 14 22.81 2.43 13.73
N ASP A 15 22.80 3.46 12.87
CA ASP A 15 22.25 4.77 13.17
C ASP A 15 20.82 4.94 12.66
N ALA A 16 20.22 3.87 12.15
CA ALA A 16 18.90 3.92 11.56
C ALA A 16 17.97 2.87 12.15
N TYR A 17 16.70 2.96 11.80
CA TYR A 17 15.68 1.99 12.20
C TYR A 17 15.06 1.37 10.97
N THR A 18 14.91 0.04 11.00
CA THR A 18 14.29 -0.72 9.93
C THR A 18 12.96 -1.28 10.42
N VAL A 19 11.94 -1.20 9.58
CA VAL A 19 10.64 -1.79 9.85
C VAL A 19 10.46 -3.00 8.96
N VAL A 20 10.15 -4.14 9.58
CA VAL A 20 9.87 -5.38 8.84
C VAL A 20 8.46 -5.85 9.14
N PHE A 21 7.82 -6.47 8.16
CA PHE A 21 6.48 -7.02 8.28
C PHE A 21 6.56 -8.54 8.27
N PRO A 22 6.39 -9.20 9.43
CA PRO A 22 6.50 -10.67 9.49
C PRO A 22 5.55 -11.40 8.56
N ASP A 23 4.36 -10.85 8.30
CA ASP A 23 3.37 -11.47 7.44
C ASP A 23 3.59 -11.23 5.96
N ILE A 24 4.44 -10.28 5.61
CA ILE A 24 4.65 -9.86 4.22
C ILE A 24 6.14 -9.85 3.91
N PRO A 25 6.72 -11.01 3.55
CA PRO A 25 8.14 -11.07 3.19
C PRO A 25 8.46 -10.11 2.04
N GLY A 26 9.58 -9.40 2.16
CA GLY A 26 10.01 -8.43 1.16
C GLY A 26 9.43 -7.04 1.34
N CYS A 27 8.50 -6.85 2.27
CA CYS A 27 7.99 -5.52 2.60
C CYS A 27 8.75 -4.98 3.81
N TYR A 28 9.42 -3.87 3.64
CA TYR A 28 10.15 -3.20 4.71
C TYR A 28 10.31 -1.71 4.42
N SER A 29 10.66 -0.98 5.45
CA SER A 29 10.83 0.46 5.40
C SER A 29 11.96 0.84 6.36
N ASP A 30 12.38 2.09 6.34
CA ASP A 30 13.41 2.59 7.25
C ASP A 30 13.18 4.06 7.61
N GLY A 31 13.97 4.54 8.56
CA GLY A 31 13.95 5.93 8.98
C GLY A 31 15.08 6.20 9.96
N GLU A 32 15.40 7.48 10.16
CA GLU A 32 16.43 7.89 11.10
C GLU A 32 15.95 7.88 12.55
N THR A 33 14.63 7.90 12.75
CA THR A 33 13.98 7.80 14.05
C THR A 33 12.93 6.72 14.02
N VAL A 34 12.49 6.24 15.19
CA VAL A 34 11.39 5.27 15.29
C VAL A 34 10.13 5.84 14.64
N ASN A 35 9.81 7.10 14.92
CA ASN A 35 8.60 7.73 14.37
C ASN A 35 8.66 7.84 12.85
N GLU A 36 9.80 8.26 12.30
CA GLU A 36 9.99 8.36 10.85
C GLU A 36 9.86 6.99 10.19
N ALA A 37 10.50 5.97 10.76
CA ALA A 37 10.42 4.61 10.23
C ALA A 37 8.99 4.10 10.22
N ALA A 38 8.22 4.35 11.28
CA ALA A 38 6.82 3.95 11.39
C ALA A 38 5.93 4.67 10.37
N VAL A 39 6.14 5.97 10.18
CA VAL A 39 5.39 6.76 9.18
C VAL A 39 5.71 6.28 7.76
N ASN A 40 6.99 6.07 7.46
CA ASN A 40 7.40 5.57 6.14
C ASN A 40 6.88 4.17 5.86
N ALA A 41 6.69 3.37 6.89
CA ALA A 41 6.17 2.01 6.78
C ALA A 41 4.75 1.98 6.21
N GLU A 42 3.93 2.96 6.51
CA GLU A 42 2.56 3.03 6.00
C GLU A 42 2.53 3.12 4.46
N ALA A 43 3.35 4.00 3.90
CA ALA A 43 3.46 4.15 2.45
C ALA A 43 4.05 2.88 1.80
N ALA A 44 5.08 2.30 2.42
CA ALA A 44 5.71 1.08 1.91
C ALA A 44 4.73 -0.10 1.90
N LEU A 45 3.94 -0.24 2.95
CA LEU A 45 2.93 -1.30 3.05
C LEU A 45 1.87 -1.15 1.96
N SER A 46 1.30 0.05 1.82
CA SER A 46 0.24 0.29 0.83
C SER A 46 0.74 0.06 -0.60
N LEU A 47 1.96 0.49 -0.90
CA LEU A 47 2.57 0.27 -2.20
C LEU A 47 2.76 -1.23 -2.47
N HIS A 48 3.22 -1.98 -1.47
CA HIS A 48 3.44 -3.42 -1.61
C HIS A 48 2.12 -4.17 -1.82
N LEU A 49 1.07 -3.80 -1.07
CA LEU A 49 -0.25 -4.39 -1.21
C LEU A 49 -0.84 -4.14 -2.60
N GLU A 50 -0.68 -2.92 -3.12
CA GLU A 50 -1.13 -2.57 -4.46
C GLU A 50 -0.38 -3.36 -5.52
N ALA A 51 0.94 -3.44 -5.43
CA ALA A 51 1.77 -4.20 -6.38
C ALA A 51 1.43 -5.69 -6.37
N ALA A 52 1.20 -6.28 -5.20
CA ALA A 52 0.80 -7.68 -5.08
C ALA A 52 -0.57 -7.93 -5.71
N HIS A 53 -1.51 -7.01 -5.50
CA HIS A 53 -2.85 -7.12 -6.10
C HIS A 53 -2.76 -7.07 -7.63
N GLU A 54 -1.99 -6.16 -8.18
CA GLU A 54 -1.79 -6.05 -9.63
C GLU A 54 -1.10 -7.28 -10.22
N GLY A 55 -0.19 -7.89 -9.47
CA GLY A 55 0.52 -9.10 -9.88
C GLY A 55 -0.22 -10.39 -9.60
N GLY A 56 -1.41 -10.32 -9.00
CA GLY A 56 -2.17 -11.52 -8.63
C GLY A 56 -1.51 -12.34 -7.52
N ILE A 57 -0.67 -11.73 -6.71
CA ILE A 57 0.04 -12.40 -5.63
C ILE A 57 -0.81 -12.33 -4.36
N ALA A 58 -1.06 -13.49 -3.75
CA ALA A 58 -1.79 -13.57 -2.49
C ALA A 58 -0.93 -13.07 -1.34
N ILE A 59 -1.54 -12.29 -0.44
CA ILE A 59 -0.88 -11.81 0.77
C ILE A 59 -1.61 -12.41 1.98
N ALA A 60 -0.85 -12.88 2.96
CA ALA A 60 -1.39 -13.45 4.18
C ALA A 60 -2.22 -12.42 4.95
N ASP A 61 -3.22 -12.88 5.67
CA ASP A 61 -3.97 -12.05 6.59
C ASP A 61 -3.08 -11.64 7.78
N PRO A 62 -3.37 -10.49 8.42
CA PRO A 62 -2.56 -10.04 9.55
C PRO A 62 -2.54 -11.02 10.72
N SER A 63 -1.36 -11.25 11.28
CA SER A 63 -1.19 -11.98 12.53
C SER A 63 -1.35 -11.04 13.72
N GLN A 64 -1.15 -11.56 14.93
CA GLN A 64 -1.25 -10.77 16.16
C GLN A 64 0.05 -10.01 16.41
N VAL A 65 -0.08 -8.76 16.85
CA VAL A 65 1.07 -7.90 17.14
C VAL A 65 1.84 -8.34 18.39
N ASP A 66 1.16 -9.03 19.29
CA ASP A 66 1.71 -9.50 20.56
C ASP A 66 2.37 -10.88 20.50
N GLY A 67 2.72 -11.34 19.33
CA GLY A 67 3.43 -12.61 19.15
C GLY A 67 4.81 -12.60 19.81
N PRO A 68 5.50 -13.76 19.87
CA PRO A 68 6.82 -13.84 20.50
C PRO A 68 7.85 -12.96 19.80
N ALA A 69 8.86 -12.53 20.56
CA ALA A 69 9.97 -11.75 19.99
C ALA A 69 10.66 -12.56 18.90
N ARG A 70 10.91 -11.92 17.77
CA ARG A 70 11.50 -12.56 16.59
C ARG A 70 12.93 -12.13 16.35
N GLU A 71 13.29 -10.94 16.82
CA GLU A 71 14.59 -10.34 16.60
C GLU A 71 15.20 -9.87 17.92
N VAL A 72 16.51 -10.01 18.03
CA VAL A 72 17.26 -9.62 19.22
C VAL A 72 17.27 -8.10 19.39
N ASP A 73 17.33 -7.37 18.26
CA ASP A 73 17.43 -5.91 18.23
C ASP A 73 16.08 -5.22 18.08
N GLU A 74 15.01 -5.91 18.40
CA GLU A 74 13.67 -5.36 18.33
C GLU A 74 13.50 -4.25 19.37
N VAL A 75 13.18 -3.04 18.92
CA VAL A 75 12.95 -1.89 19.81
C VAL A 75 11.48 -1.56 20.02
N ALA A 76 10.61 -1.92 19.07
CA ALA A 76 9.18 -1.66 19.18
C ALA A 76 8.40 -2.53 18.20
N ARG A 77 7.10 -2.68 18.50
CA ARG A 77 6.14 -3.27 17.57
C ARG A 77 4.99 -2.31 17.40
N VAL A 78 4.52 -2.18 16.18
CA VAL A 78 3.41 -1.28 15.87
C VAL A 78 2.46 -1.98 14.90
N LEU A 79 1.21 -1.53 14.90
CA LEU A 79 0.28 -1.86 13.84
C LEU A 79 0.36 -0.77 12.80
N VAL A 80 0.70 -1.14 11.58
CA VAL A 80 0.83 -0.21 10.46
C VAL A 80 -0.41 -0.32 9.59
N ARG A 81 -1.02 0.83 9.32
CA ARG A 81 -2.20 0.90 8.47
C ARG A 81 -1.77 0.84 7.00
N GLY A 82 -2.43 -0.02 6.24
CA GLY A 82 -2.28 -0.07 4.79
C GLY A 82 -3.64 0.00 4.11
N GLU A 83 -3.64 0.26 2.83
CA GLU A 83 -4.83 0.23 1.99
C GLU A 83 -4.83 -1.07 1.19
N ARG A 84 -5.80 -1.93 1.44
CA ARG A 84 -5.99 -3.15 0.66
C ARG A 84 -6.85 -2.82 -0.54
N PRO A 85 -6.39 -3.04 -1.77
CA PRO A 85 -7.22 -2.86 -2.95
C PRO A 85 -8.46 -3.74 -2.85
N GLY A 86 -9.59 -3.16 -3.23
CA GLY A 86 -10.87 -3.87 -3.19
C GLY A 86 -11.14 -4.65 -4.47
N LYS A 87 -12.30 -5.28 -4.52
CA LYS A 87 -12.77 -5.96 -5.71
C LYS A 87 -13.00 -4.95 -6.84
N ILE A 88 -12.77 -5.40 -8.06
CA ILE A 88 -13.15 -4.61 -9.22
C ILE A 88 -14.68 -4.61 -9.30
N VAL A 89 -15.25 -3.43 -9.35
CA VAL A 89 -16.70 -3.24 -9.43
C VAL A 89 -17.02 -2.58 -10.77
N ARG A 90 -18.04 -3.10 -11.47
CA ARG A 90 -18.51 -2.48 -12.70
C ARG A 90 -19.38 -1.29 -12.34
N ILE A 91 -19.06 -0.14 -12.92
CA ILE A 91 -19.84 1.09 -12.74
C ILE A 91 -20.24 1.62 -14.11
N GLN A 92 -21.27 2.47 -14.13
CA GLN A 92 -21.64 3.23 -15.31
C GLN A 92 -21.40 4.70 -15.04
N VAL A 93 -20.80 5.39 -16.03
CA VAL A 93 -20.60 6.83 -15.97
C VAL A 93 -21.15 7.46 -17.25
N THR A 94 -21.67 8.66 -17.13
CA THR A 94 -22.10 9.48 -18.26
C THR A 94 -21.00 10.48 -18.56
N MET A 95 -20.63 10.57 -19.84
CA MET A 95 -19.51 11.40 -20.25
C MET A 95 -19.83 12.07 -21.58
N ASP A 96 -19.31 13.28 -21.76
CA ASP A 96 -19.39 13.99 -23.02
C ASP A 96 -18.76 13.17 -24.15
N GLU A 97 -19.43 13.11 -25.29
CA GLU A 97 -18.99 12.34 -26.45
C GLU A 97 -17.61 12.77 -26.97
N GLY A 98 -17.36 14.08 -26.99
CA GLY A 98 -16.09 14.61 -27.44
C GLY A 98 -14.94 14.22 -26.52
N LEU A 99 -15.17 14.27 -25.22
CA LEU A 99 -14.17 13.83 -24.23
C LEU A 99 -13.90 12.35 -24.36
N LEU A 100 -14.95 11.52 -24.51
CA LEU A 100 -14.79 10.08 -24.69
C LEU A 100 -13.98 9.76 -25.95
N GLY A 101 -14.23 10.48 -27.04
CA GLY A 101 -13.47 10.32 -28.29
C GLY A 101 -11.97 10.65 -28.10
N ARG A 102 -11.67 11.68 -27.31
CA ARG A 102 -10.29 12.04 -27.03
C ARG A 102 -9.58 10.98 -26.19
N ILE A 103 -10.28 10.38 -25.24
CA ILE A 103 -9.75 9.26 -24.46
C ILE A 103 -9.45 8.07 -25.37
N ASP A 104 -10.37 7.73 -26.24
CA ASP A 104 -10.23 6.56 -27.12
C ASP A 104 -9.08 6.70 -28.12
N ARG A 105 -8.67 7.92 -28.44
CA ARG A 105 -7.50 8.14 -29.33
C ARG A 105 -6.18 7.80 -28.66
N VAL A 106 -6.08 7.93 -27.33
CA VAL A 106 -4.81 7.76 -26.59
C VAL A 106 -4.80 6.51 -25.73
N ALA A 107 -5.95 5.96 -25.41
CA ALA A 107 -6.07 4.80 -24.53
C ALA A 107 -6.60 3.57 -25.26
N SER A 108 -5.92 2.45 -25.11
CA SER A 108 -6.39 1.16 -25.62
C SER A 108 -7.44 0.54 -24.73
N ASN A 109 -7.55 0.99 -23.48
CA ASN A 109 -8.48 0.47 -22.48
C ASN A 109 -9.07 1.63 -21.68
N ARG A 110 -10.35 1.90 -21.86
CA ARG A 110 -11.06 2.97 -21.17
C ARG A 110 -11.03 2.81 -19.65
N SER A 111 -11.30 1.60 -19.18
CA SER A 111 -11.34 1.34 -17.73
C SER A 111 -10.00 1.62 -17.06
N ALA A 112 -8.92 1.18 -17.66
CA ALA A 112 -7.58 1.43 -17.15
C ALA A 112 -7.25 2.92 -17.16
N PHE A 113 -7.58 3.62 -18.25
CA PHE A 113 -7.37 5.06 -18.36
C PHE A 113 -8.14 5.82 -17.28
N LEU A 114 -9.42 5.51 -17.12
CA LEU A 114 -10.28 6.18 -16.15
C LEU A 114 -9.85 5.92 -14.71
N ALA A 115 -9.42 4.70 -14.40
CA ALA A 115 -8.90 4.36 -13.08
C ALA A 115 -7.63 5.15 -12.77
N GLU A 116 -6.71 5.24 -13.73
CA GLU A 116 -5.47 6.00 -13.57
C GLU A 116 -5.74 7.49 -13.41
N ALA A 117 -6.62 8.05 -14.23
CA ALA A 117 -7.01 9.46 -14.14
C ALA A 117 -7.66 9.76 -12.79
N SER A 118 -8.49 8.85 -12.29
CA SER A 118 -9.15 9.01 -10.99
C SER A 118 -8.14 9.02 -9.85
N ARG A 119 -7.15 8.11 -9.87
CA ARG A 119 -6.08 8.08 -8.88
C ARG A 119 -5.26 9.36 -8.90
N ALA A 120 -4.93 9.85 -10.10
CA ALA A 120 -4.19 11.10 -10.26
C ALA A 120 -4.96 12.30 -9.68
N LYS A 121 -6.25 12.37 -9.95
CA LYS A 121 -7.10 13.45 -9.44
C LYS A 121 -7.23 13.40 -7.93
N LEU A 122 -7.40 12.22 -7.36
CA LEU A 122 -7.48 12.05 -5.91
C LEU A 122 -6.18 12.48 -5.21
N ARG A 123 -5.03 12.16 -5.80
CA ARG A 123 -3.73 12.61 -5.28
C ARG A 123 -3.60 14.13 -5.30
N GLU A 124 -4.08 14.76 -6.37
CA GLU A 124 -4.09 16.21 -6.50
C GLU A 124 -4.95 16.90 -5.42
N MET A 125 -6.03 16.26 -5.04
CA MET A 125 -6.98 16.79 -4.06
C MET A 125 -6.58 16.52 -2.60
N ALA A 126 -5.61 15.64 -2.37
CA ALA A 126 -5.16 15.28 -1.03
C ALA A 126 -4.32 16.38 -0.36
#